data_3b1029c4f9df7fe3ad7791fe94c2d810
#
_entry.id   3b1029c4f9df7fe3ad7791fe94c2d810
#
_cell.length_a   1.000
_cell.length_b   1.000
_cell.length_c   1.000
_cell.angle_alpha   90.00
_cell.angle_beta   90.00
_cell.angle_gamma   90.00
#
_symmetry.space_group_name_H-M   'P 1'
#
loop_
_entity.id
_entity.type
_entity.pdbx_description
1 polymer ?
#
loop_
_entity_poly.entity_id
_entity_poly.type
_entity_poly.pdbx_seq_one_letter_code
_entity_poly.pdbx_strand_id
1 'polypeptide(L)'
;AVVLHMLSVGVARTAEDVTNFGFIDPPDMKAVSDGFNELTELKAIGRKRGEVTLTHTGRQLARIPIDVRLGRMVIEAAKTGSPNLLAQVLVVVAFLSLQDPRERPDDKREDADRIHNRYADETSDFLTALNIWDRVFQADGDPSNNALRRICKTEYFSWLRMRQWKDLVSQLRQMCKELKFKVGDPLPASRPGLEIRQLPLNQQAAHSLCCAWDADGIHKSMLAGLLSMMGMQVVREPKASDFAGLTGSARARAMKRAQKQSKNDYQGARGTRFALFPASAVAKKTPSWVMSTELVETSRLWARYSAAIDPAWAEPLAGQLTRTTYAEPHWSGSRGSAVATARVLLYGLPIVQDRAVQWGRINPLEARDF
;
A
#
# COMPACT_ATOMS: atom_id res chain seq x y z
N ALA A 1 16.45 -4.19 -6.59
CA ALA A 1 17.54 -3.30 -6.13
C ALA A 1 18.81 -3.50 -6.96
N VAL A 2 19.37 -4.73 -7.08
CA VAL A 2 20.64 -5.01 -7.77
C VAL A 2 20.61 -4.53 -9.23
N VAL A 3 19.60 -4.90 -10.01
CA VAL A 3 19.44 -4.48 -11.42
C VAL A 3 19.45 -2.96 -11.55
N LEU A 4 18.72 -2.25 -10.65
CA LEU A 4 18.69 -0.78 -10.65
C LEU A 4 20.09 -0.19 -10.42
N HIS A 5 20.85 -0.75 -9.48
CA HIS A 5 22.20 -0.31 -9.19
C HIS A 5 23.14 -0.55 -10.37
N MET A 6 23.12 -1.73 -10.99
CA MET A 6 23.91 -2.06 -12.17
C MET A 6 23.64 -1.12 -13.35
N LEU A 7 22.34 -0.79 -13.58
CA LEU A 7 21.95 0.20 -14.58
C LEU A 7 22.47 1.61 -14.22
N SER A 8 22.48 1.96 -12.93
CA SER A 8 22.89 3.30 -12.48
C SER A 8 24.38 3.56 -12.63
N VAL A 9 25.20 2.53 -12.45
CA VAL A 9 26.67 2.60 -12.63
C VAL A 9 27.12 2.25 -14.05
N GLY A 10 26.17 1.87 -14.93
CA GLY A 10 26.44 1.63 -16.35
C GLY A 10 27.10 0.29 -16.69
N VAL A 11 27.12 -0.67 -15.75
CA VAL A 11 27.67 -2.03 -15.98
C VAL A 11 26.68 -2.98 -16.64
N ALA A 12 25.40 -2.64 -16.71
CA ALA A 12 24.37 -3.37 -17.44
C ALA A 12 23.48 -2.42 -18.22
N ARG A 13 22.99 -2.84 -19.40
CA ARG A 13 22.02 -2.14 -20.25
C ARG A 13 20.88 -3.04 -20.68
N THR A 14 21.06 -4.36 -20.56
CA THR A 14 20.12 -5.41 -20.94
C THR A 14 19.99 -6.45 -19.84
N ALA A 15 19.00 -7.32 -19.95
CA ALA A 15 18.86 -8.46 -19.04
C ALA A 15 20.03 -9.45 -19.17
N GLU A 16 20.56 -9.61 -20.39
CA GLU A 16 21.70 -10.46 -20.67
C GLU A 16 22.97 -9.97 -19.99
N ASP A 17 23.22 -8.66 -19.97
CA ASP A 17 24.35 -8.06 -19.24
C ASP A 17 24.30 -8.39 -17.75
N VAL A 18 23.09 -8.38 -17.15
CA VAL A 18 22.90 -8.75 -15.73
C VAL A 18 23.19 -10.23 -15.51
N THR A 19 22.71 -11.10 -16.39
CA THR A 19 22.91 -12.55 -16.24
C THR A 19 24.36 -12.96 -16.47
N ASN A 20 25.03 -12.32 -17.43
CA ASN A 20 26.42 -12.61 -17.80
C ASN A 20 27.45 -11.88 -16.91
N PHE A 21 27.00 -11.03 -15.99
CA PHE A 21 27.88 -10.40 -15.03
C PHE A 21 28.43 -11.46 -14.07
N GLY A 22 29.73 -11.51 -13.87
CA GLY A 22 30.43 -12.55 -13.12
C GLY A 22 30.08 -12.65 -11.63
N PHE A 23 28.79 -12.82 -11.30
CA PHE A 23 28.35 -13.09 -9.94
C PHE A 23 28.88 -14.43 -9.45
N ILE A 24 29.25 -14.51 -8.18
CA ILE A 24 29.61 -15.77 -7.50
C ILE A 24 28.42 -16.73 -7.50
N ASP A 25 27.22 -16.20 -7.26
CA ASP A 25 25.95 -16.91 -7.33
C ASP A 25 25.03 -16.15 -8.30
N PRO A 26 24.99 -16.56 -9.59
CA PRO A 26 24.27 -15.83 -10.61
C PRO A 26 22.74 -15.96 -10.42
N PRO A 27 22.01 -14.85 -10.57
CA PRO A 27 20.55 -14.90 -10.52
C PRO A 27 19.99 -15.67 -11.73
N ASP A 28 18.86 -16.35 -11.55
CA ASP A 28 18.16 -16.96 -12.67
C ASP A 28 17.52 -15.90 -13.59
N MET A 29 17.30 -16.26 -14.86
CA MET A 29 16.71 -15.38 -15.88
C MET A 29 15.33 -14.87 -15.48
N LYS A 30 14.55 -15.65 -14.72
CA LYS A 30 13.22 -15.27 -14.27
C LYS A 30 13.33 -14.15 -13.22
N ALA A 31 14.21 -14.29 -12.25
CA ALA A 31 14.44 -13.26 -11.23
C ALA A 31 14.93 -11.94 -11.85
N VAL A 32 15.80 -12.02 -12.88
CA VAL A 32 16.25 -10.84 -13.63
C VAL A 32 15.08 -10.20 -14.37
N SER A 33 14.27 -10.98 -15.08
CA SER A 33 13.10 -10.48 -15.81
C SER A 33 12.07 -9.84 -14.88
N ASP A 34 11.81 -10.47 -13.73
CA ASP A 34 10.90 -9.92 -12.72
C ASP A 34 11.42 -8.58 -12.17
N GLY A 35 12.73 -8.45 -11.96
CA GLY A 35 13.36 -7.19 -11.57
C GLY A 35 13.18 -6.07 -12.63
N PHE A 36 13.33 -6.37 -13.92
CA PHE A 36 13.06 -5.39 -14.99
C PHE A 36 11.58 -5.02 -15.07
N ASN A 37 10.68 -5.98 -14.89
CA ASN A 37 9.23 -5.74 -14.86
C ASN A 37 8.85 -4.84 -13.69
N GLU A 38 9.38 -5.08 -12.50
CA GLU A 38 9.18 -4.23 -11.32
C GLU A 38 9.69 -2.81 -11.55
N LEU A 39 10.90 -2.64 -12.09
CA LEU A 39 11.46 -1.32 -12.40
C LEU A 39 10.65 -0.58 -13.47
N THR A 40 10.04 -1.30 -14.41
CA THR A 40 9.12 -0.73 -15.41
C THR A 40 7.82 -0.26 -14.75
N GLU A 41 7.24 -1.08 -13.88
CA GLU A 41 6.05 -0.74 -13.08
C GLU A 41 6.27 0.53 -12.27
N LEU A 42 7.43 0.63 -11.62
CA LEU A 42 7.82 1.79 -10.80
C LEU A 42 8.21 3.01 -11.63
N LYS A 43 8.16 2.92 -12.97
CA LYS A 43 8.62 3.98 -13.89
C LYS A 43 10.09 4.37 -13.68
N ALA A 44 10.90 3.44 -13.17
CA ALA A 44 12.33 3.66 -12.95
C ALA A 44 13.14 3.53 -14.23
N ILE A 45 12.68 2.73 -15.16
CA ILE A 45 13.34 2.49 -16.45
C ILE A 45 12.39 2.78 -17.61
N GLY A 46 12.99 3.13 -18.73
CA GLY A 46 12.34 3.26 -20.04
C GLY A 46 13.20 2.61 -21.12
N ARG A 47 12.64 2.49 -22.33
CA ARG A 47 13.39 2.00 -23.51
C ARG A 47 13.65 3.14 -24.48
N LYS A 48 14.88 3.29 -24.92
CA LYS A 48 15.25 4.24 -25.95
C LYS A 48 16.14 3.51 -26.97
N ARG A 49 15.69 3.45 -28.24
CA ARG A 49 16.40 2.74 -29.34
C ARG A 49 16.73 1.28 -29.04
N GLY A 50 15.83 0.58 -28.29
CA GLY A 50 16.03 -0.82 -27.89
C GLY A 50 16.80 -1.04 -26.60
N GLU A 51 17.54 -0.05 -26.12
CA GLU A 51 18.28 -0.13 -24.86
C GLU A 51 17.42 0.32 -23.66
N VAL A 52 17.68 -0.28 -22.50
CA VAL A 52 17.09 0.13 -21.23
C VAL A 52 17.84 1.32 -20.67
N THR A 53 17.11 2.37 -20.32
CA THR A 53 17.68 3.59 -19.75
C THR A 53 16.94 3.97 -18.45
N LEU A 54 17.69 4.56 -17.51
CA LEU A 54 17.07 5.11 -16.29
C LEU A 54 16.29 6.38 -16.61
N THR A 55 15.05 6.42 -16.11
CA THR A 55 14.25 7.65 -16.09
C THR A 55 14.77 8.63 -15.03
N HIS A 56 14.17 9.81 -14.94
CA HIS A 56 14.45 10.71 -13.82
C HIS A 56 14.13 10.04 -12.47
N THR A 57 12.97 9.35 -12.37
CA THR A 57 12.58 8.57 -11.19
C THR A 57 13.60 7.46 -10.89
N GLY A 58 14.08 6.74 -11.91
CA GLY A 58 15.08 5.68 -11.71
C GLY A 58 16.40 6.20 -11.16
N ARG A 59 16.87 7.36 -11.62
CA ARG A 59 18.08 7.99 -11.08
C ARG A 59 17.91 8.44 -9.63
N GLN A 60 16.74 8.90 -9.25
CA GLN A 60 16.42 9.21 -7.83
C GLN A 60 16.38 7.94 -7.00
N LEU A 61 15.68 6.89 -7.46
CA LEU A 61 15.59 5.61 -6.77
C LEU A 61 16.95 4.96 -6.53
N ALA A 62 17.87 5.03 -7.49
CA ALA A 62 19.23 4.48 -7.35
C ALA A 62 20.04 5.13 -6.20
N ARG A 63 19.62 6.31 -5.73
CA ARG A 63 20.27 7.04 -4.62
C ARG A 63 19.59 6.81 -3.28
N ILE A 64 18.46 6.10 -3.25
CA ILE A 64 17.67 5.83 -2.03
C ILE A 64 18.01 4.41 -1.56
N PRO A 65 18.73 4.24 -0.42
CA PRO A 65 19.21 2.94 0.03
C PRO A 65 18.14 2.13 0.80
N ILE A 66 16.96 2.02 0.22
CA ILE A 66 15.84 1.20 0.74
C ILE A 66 15.24 0.39 -0.41
N ASP A 67 14.26 -0.46 -0.10
CA ASP A 67 13.50 -1.18 -1.12
C ASP A 67 12.97 -0.24 -2.22
N VAL A 68 13.04 -0.67 -3.47
CA VAL A 68 12.70 0.17 -4.64
C VAL A 68 11.23 0.62 -4.64
N ARG A 69 10.32 -0.21 -4.14
CA ARG A 69 8.89 0.15 -4.00
C ARG A 69 8.70 1.23 -2.95
N LEU A 70 9.37 1.07 -1.81
CA LEU A 70 9.34 2.06 -0.73
C LEU A 70 9.98 3.39 -1.18
N GLY A 71 11.10 3.32 -1.90
CA GLY A 71 11.71 4.50 -2.52
C GLY A 71 10.77 5.20 -3.50
N ARG A 72 9.99 4.44 -4.27
CA ARG A 72 9.01 5.00 -5.20
C ARG A 72 7.90 5.77 -4.49
N MET A 73 7.44 5.29 -3.33
CA MET A 73 6.47 5.97 -2.47
C MET A 73 6.99 7.33 -2.00
N VAL A 74 8.24 7.37 -1.53
CA VAL A 74 8.91 8.61 -1.11
C VAL A 74 8.98 9.63 -2.26
N ILE A 75 9.38 9.19 -3.44
CA ILE A 75 9.46 10.08 -4.63
C ILE A 75 8.06 10.61 -5.00
N GLU A 76 7.02 9.78 -4.91
CA GLU A 76 5.66 10.24 -5.23
C GLU A 76 5.18 11.27 -4.23
N ALA A 77 5.39 11.04 -2.93
CA ALA A 77 5.07 12.01 -1.90
C ALA A 77 5.83 13.35 -2.10
N ALA A 78 7.11 13.29 -2.49
CA ALA A 78 7.89 14.49 -2.77
C ALA A 78 7.35 15.30 -3.96
N LYS A 79 6.77 14.65 -4.96
CA LYS A 79 6.17 15.31 -6.14
C LYS A 79 4.93 16.14 -5.80
N THR A 80 4.25 15.85 -4.73
CA THR A 80 3.07 16.62 -4.30
C THR A 80 3.42 18.05 -3.87
N GLY A 81 4.68 18.29 -3.53
CA GLY A 81 5.15 19.57 -3.01
C GLY A 81 4.74 19.84 -1.56
N SER A 82 4.07 18.89 -0.88
CA SER A 82 3.72 19.00 0.54
C SER A 82 4.83 18.44 1.44
N PRO A 83 5.56 19.28 2.20
CA PRO A 83 6.63 18.80 3.06
C PRO A 83 6.15 17.91 4.21
N ASN A 84 4.95 18.19 4.74
CA ASN A 84 4.38 17.41 5.84
C ASN A 84 3.91 16.03 5.35
N LEU A 85 3.29 15.95 4.19
CA LEU A 85 2.91 14.68 3.58
C LEU A 85 4.14 13.80 3.33
N LEU A 86 5.22 14.37 2.78
CA LEU A 86 6.46 13.63 2.61
C LEU A 86 6.98 13.10 3.94
N ALA A 87 6.97 13.92 5.01
CA ALA A 87 7.40 13.49 6.34
C ALA A 87 6.54 12.34 6.90
N GLN A 88 5.21 12.39 6.69
CA GLN A 88 4.29 11.30 7.07
C GLN A 88 4.60 10.01 6.31
N VAL A 89 4.83 10.09 5.00
CA VAL A 89 5.19 8.93 4.17
C VAL A 89 6.55 8.36 4.60
N LEU A 90 7.54 9.19 4.98
CA LEU A 90 8.83 8.70 5.50
C LEU A 90 8.66 7.88 6.78
N VAL A 91 7.76 8.27 7.68
CA VAL A 91 7.44 7.51 8.90
C VAL A 91 6.87 6.14 8.54
N VAL A 92 5.91 6.07 7.61
CA VAL A 92 5.31 4.81 7.17
C VAL A 92 6.33 3.92 6.46
N VAL A 93 7.12 4.48 5.55
CA VAL A 93 8.16 3.75 4.81
C VAL A 93 9.22 3.17 5.75
N ALA A 94 9.64 3.94 6.76
CA ALA A 94 10.56 3.45 7.79
C ALA A 94 9.94 2.31 8.61
N PHE A 95 8.67 2.42 8.99
CA PHE A 95 7.93 1.35 9.67
C PHE A 95 7.91 0.06 8.83
N LEU A 96 7.59 0.16 7.55
CA LEU A 96 7.53 -0.98 6.63
C LEU A 96 8.90 -1.62 6.32
N SER A 97 9.99 -0.88 6.55
CA SER A 97 11.36 -1.37 6.35
C SER A 97 11.90 -2.18 7.54
N LEU A 98 11.17 -2.23 8.64
CA LEU A 98 11.58 -2.83 9.90
C LEU A 98 10.59 -3.90 10.34
N GLN A 99 11.02 -4.70 11.31
CA GLN A 99 10.10 -5.59 11.99
C GLN A 99 9.11 -4.77 12.84
N ASP A 100 7.83 -5.15 12.81
CA ASP A 100 6.76 -4.49 13.57
C ASP A 100 7.16 -4.28 15.03
N PRO A 101 7.12 -3.05 15.55
CA PRO A 101 7.51 -2.77 16.94
C PRO A 101 6.51 -3.27 17.97
N ARG A 102 5.28 -3.63 17.59
CA ARG A 102 4.27 -4.17 18.52
C ARG A 102 4.64 -5.56 18.97
N GLU A 103 4.61 -5.77 20.28
CA GLU A 103 4.86 -7.06 20.93
C GLU A 103 3.56 -7.63 21.50
N ARG A 104 3.42 -8.94 21.47
CA ARG A 104 2.26 -9.67 21.98
C ARG A 104 2.75 -10.83 22.85
N PRO A 105 3.22 -10.58 24.10
CA PRO A 105 3.65 -11.63 25.00
C PRO A 105 2.53 -12.64 25.24
N ASP A 106 2.87 -13.93 25.30
CA ASP A 106 1.88 -15.01 25.36
C ASP A 106 0.98 -14.91 26.60
N ASP A 107 1.53 -14.48 27.73
CA ASP A 107 0.83 -14.28 29.01
C ASP A 107 -0.03 -13.00 29.08
N LYS A 108 0.16 -12.05 28.13
CA LYS A 108 -0.50 -10.73 28.13
C LYS A 108 -1.07 -10.36 26.75
N ARG A 109 -1.37 -11.34 25.92
CA ARG A 109 -1.80 -11.14 24.55
C ARG A 109 -3.06 -10.27 24.43
N GLU A 110 -4.05 -10.52 25.29
CA GLU A 110 -5.31 -9.75 25.30
C GLU A 110 -5.09 -8.30 25.72
N ASP A 111 -4.24 -8.05 26.71
CA ASP A 111 -3.90 -6.70 27.16
C ASP A 111 -3.16 -5.93 26.07
N ALA A 112 -2.18 -6.56 25.42
CA ALA A 112 -1.44 -5.97 24.32
C ALA A 112 -2.37 -5.63 23.15
N ASP A 113 -3.27 -6.53 22.76
CA ASP A 113 -4.25 -6.31 21.70
C ASP A 113 -5.18 -5.15 22.04
N ARG A 114 -5.68 -5.08 23.28
CA ARG A 114 -6.53 -3.99 23.75
C ARG A 114 -5.83 -2.64 23.68
N ILE A 115 -4.56 -2.58 24.07
CA ILE A 115 -3.75 -1.35 24.03
C ILE A 115 -3.46 -0.94 22.58
N HIS A 116 -3.03 -1.87 21.74
CA HIS A 116 -2.73 -1.58 20.33
C HIS A 116 -3.97 -1.20 19.52
N ASN A 117 -5.14 -1.75 19.84
CA ASN A 117 -6.40 -1.40 19.16
C ASN A 117 -6.78 0.08 19.30
N ARG A 118 -6.26 0.82 20.29
CA ARG A 118 -6.48 2.27 20.42
C ARG A 118 -5.92 3.08 19.25
N TYR A 119 -4.85 2.58 18.63
CA TYR A 119 -4.17 3.20 17.49
C TYR A 119 -4.72 2.72 16.15
N ALA A 120 -5.54 1.67 16.17
CA ALA A 120 -5.99 0.98 14.97
C ALA A 120 -6.94 1.85 14.16
N ASP A 121 -6.52 2.23 12.96
CA ASP A 121 -7.38 2.83 11.95
C ASP A 121 -8.02 1.70 11.12
N GLU A 122 -9.36 1.68 11.06
CA GLU A 122 -10.11 0.61 10.40
C GLU A 122 -10.04 0.68 8.86
N THR A 123 -9.45 1.73 8.31
CA THR A 123 -9.29 1.93 6.87
C THR A 123 -7.85 1.71 6.40
N SER A 124 -6.87 1.77 7.34
CA SER A 124 -5.45 1.78 6.95
C SER A 124 -4.49 1.36 8.07
N ASP A 125 -3.72 0.31 7.82
CA ASP A 125 -2.61 -0.06 8.69
C ASP A 125 -1.47 0.99 8.64
N PHE A 126 -1.38 1.78 7.57
CA PHE A 126 -0.41 2.87 7.47
C PHE A 126 -0.75 4.03 8.41
N LEU A 127 -2.03 4.38 8.49
CA LEU A 127 -2.50 5.39 9.45
C LEU A 127 -2.37 4.89 10.88
N THR A 128 -2.54 3.59 11.12
CA THR A 128 -2.26 2.96 12.41
C THR A 128 -0.79 3.18 12.82
N ALA A 129 0.16 3.00 11.91
CA ALA A 129 1.57 3.26 12.20
C ALA A 129 1.82 4.74 12.53
N LEU A 130 1.19 5.66 11.81
CA LEU A 130 1.28 7.10 12.09
C LEU A 130 0.68 7.48 13.45
N ASN A 131 -0.42 6.86 13.87
CA ASN A 131 -1.02 7.07 15.18
C ASN A 131 -0.06 6.63 16.31
N ILE A 132 0.63 5.50 16.14
CA ILE A 132 1.65 5.03 17.08
C ILE A 132 2.83 6.00 17.11
N TRP A 133 3.30 6.45 15.95
CA TRP A 133 4.39 7.40 15.84
C TRP A 133 4.08 8.72 16.55
N ASP A 134 2.91 9.31 16.27
CA ASP A 134 2.47 10.55 16.87
C ASP A 134 2.42 10.43 18.40
N ARG A 135 1.81 9.36 18.91
CA ARG A 135 1.69 9.09 20.34
C ARG A 135 3.06 9.01 21.03
N VAL A 136 4.01 8.33 20.41
CA VAL A 136 5.29 8.04 21.05
C VAL A 136 6.31 9.17 20.92
N PHE A 137 6.35 9.83 19.76
CA PHE A 137 7.44 10.75 19.42
C PHE A 137 7.02 12.23 19.24
N GLN A 138 5.72 12.53 19.21
CA GLN A 138 5.26 13.87 18.84
C GLN A 138 4.22 14.48 19.79
N ALA A 139 3.24 13.70 20.22
CA ALA A 139 2.09 14.25 20.96
C ALA A 139 2.49 14.94 22.25
N ASP A 140 3.47 14.39 22.97
CA ASP A 140 4.00 14.92 24.24
C ASP A 140 5.48 15.35 24.10
N GLY A 141 5.95 15.55 22.86
CA GLY A 141 7.33 15.84 22.52
C GLY A 141 8.21 14.58 22.42
N ASP A 142 9.46 14.76 22.00
CA ASP A 142 10.40 13.65 21.81
C ASP A 142 10.84 13.08 23.15
N PRO A 143 10.58 11.80 23.46
CA PRO A 143 10.86 11.22 24.77
C PRO A 143 12.35 11.00 24.99
N SER A 144 12.81 11.21 26.22
CA SER A 144 14.12 10.73 26.65
C SER A 144 14.19 9.19 26.56
N ASN A 145 15.41 8.61 26.51
CA ASN A 145 15.59 7.14 26.45
C ASN A 145 14.84 6.41 27.59
N ASN A 146 14.84 6.97 28.81
CA ASN A 146 14.14 6.36 29.94
C ASN A 146 12.63 6.47 29.82
N ALA A 147 12.12 7.60 29.30
CA ALA A 147 10.71 7.78 29.03
C ALA A 147 10.24 6.81 27.91
N LEU A 148 11.01 6.67 26.82
CA LEU A 148 10.72 5.73 25.76
C LEU A 148 10.68 4.28 26.26
N ARG A 149 11.65 3.85 27.10
CA ARG A 149 11.63 2.51 27.71
C ARG A 149 10.38 2.27 28.55
N ARG A 150 9.95 3.27 29.31
CA ARG A 150 8.73 3.19 30.12
C ARG A 150 7.49 3.06 29.22
N ILE A 151 7.35 3.89 28.19
CA ILE A 151 6.26 3.81 27.23
C ILE A 151 6.22 2.42 26.58
N CYS A 152 7.34 1.94 26.05
CA CYS A 152 7.43 0.64 25.40
C CYS A 152 7.02 -0.51 26.32
N LYS A 153 7.47 -0.49 27.57
CA LYS A 153 7.09 -1.52 28.57
C LYS A 153 5.58 -1.49 28.87
N THR A 154 5.01 -0.29 28.99
CA THR A 154 3.61 -0.12 29.36
C THR A 154 2.65 -0.40 28.21
N GLU A 155 3.06 -0.10 26.98
CA GLU A 155 2.22 -0.20 25.80
C GLU A 155 2.58 -1.37 24.88
N TYR A 156 3.43 -2.29 25.36
CA TYR A 156 3.85 -3.51 24.65
C TYR A 156 4.51 -3.21 23.29
N PHE A 157 5.47 -2.28 23.28
CA PHE A 157 6.34 -2.04 22.13
C PHE A 157 7.76 -2.53 22.41
N SER A 158 8.45 -3.02 21.38
CA SER A 158 9.87 -3.28 21.42
C SER A 158 10.66 -1.98 21.44
N TRP A 159 11.36 -1.70 22.55
CA TRP A 159 12.18 -0.51 22.66
C TRP A 159 13.26 -0.42 21.57
N LEU A 160 13.89 -1.56 21.24
CA LEU A 160 14.91 -1.60 20.20
C LEU A 160 14.32 -1.22 18.83
N ARG A 161 13.18 -1.82 18.46
CA ARG A 161 12.53 -1.55 17.16
C ARG A 161 11.99 -0.14 17.08
N MET A 162 11.47 0.42 18.19
CA MET A 162 11.04 1.83 18.24
C MET A 162 12.23 2.77 18.02
N ARG A 163 13.39 2.51 18.60
CA ARG A 163 14.61 3.28 18.32
C ARG A 163 15.05 3.14 16.87
N GLN A 164 15.12 1.93 16.35
CA GLN A 164 15.48 1.69 14.95
C GLN A 164 14.54 2.45 14.00
N TRP A 165 13.24 2.47 14.31
CA TRP A 165 12.26 3.23 13.52
C TRP A 165 12.58 4.73 13.52
N LYS A 166 12.83 5.32 14.69
CA LYS A 166 13.21 6.74 14.83
C LYS A 166 14.50 7.05 14.08
N ASP A 167 15.51 6.20 14.24
CA ASP A 167 16.82 6.39 13.59
C ASP A 167 16.68 6.30 12.06
N LEU A 168 15.90 5.35 11.54
CA LEU A 168 15.65 5.22 10.10
C LEU A 168 14.87 6.40 9.53
N VAL A 169 13.85 6.92 10.23
CA VAL A 169 13.16 8.15 9.82
C VAL A 169 14.14 9.31 9.71
N SER A 170 15.05 9.45 10.67
CA SER A 170 16.07 10.52 10.66
C SER A 170 17.02 10.37 9.48
N GLN A 171 17.47 9.15 9.17
CA GLN A 171 18.32 8.86 8.00
C GLN A 171 17.60 9.17 6.68
N LEU A 172 16.33 8.75 6.55
CA LEU A 172 15.53 9.02 5.35
C LEU A 172 15.29 10.52 5.16
N ARG A 173 15.06 11.26 6.24
CA ARG A 173 14.94 12.73 6.19
C ARG A 173 16.23 13.39 5.68
N GLN A 174 17.38 12.94 6.16
CA GLN A 174 18.69 13.44 5.69
C GLN A 174 18.89 13.15 4.21
N MET A 175 18.64 11.94 3.77
CA MET A 175 18.72 11.55 2.36
C MET A 175 17.79 12.38 1.47
N CYS A 176 16.53 12.65 1.92
CA CYS A 176 15.61 13.52 1.18
C CYS A 176 16.17 14.94 1.01
N LYS A 177 16.87 15.49 2.01
CA LYS A 177 17.55 16.80 1.90
C LYS A 177 18.67 16.77 0.85
N GLU A 178 19.44 15.69 0.76
CA GLU A 178 20.50 15.50 -0.25
C GLU A 178 19.90 15.38 -1.67
N LEU A 179 18.67 14.84 -1.78
CA LEU A 179 17.90 14.83 -3.02
C LEU A 179 17.17 16.16 -3.30
N LYS A 180 17.36 17.16 -2.45
CA LYS A 180 16.70 18.48 -2.51
C LYS A 180 15.18 18.43 -2.36
N PHE A 181 14.66 17.42 -1.68
CA PHE A 181 13.26 17.35 -1.30
C PHE A 181 13.02 18.18 -0.03
N LYS A 182 11.94 18.94 -0.02
CA LYS A 182 11.51 19.70 1.17
C LYS A 182 10.77 18.77 2.13
N VAL A 183 11.32 18.51 3.29
CA VAL A 183 10.73 17.66 4.33
C VAL A 183 10.28 18.52 5.51
N GLY A 184 9.00 18.47 5.82
CA GLY A 184 8.38 19.10 7.00
C GLY A 184 8.36 18.15 8.20
N ASP A 185 7.37 18.33 9.06
CA ASP A 185 7.12 17.45 10.19
C ASP A 185 5.90 16.56 9.93
N PRO A 186 5.90 15.30 10.41
CA PRO A 186 4.82 14.34 10.17
C PRO A 186 3.63 14.58 11.13
N LEU A 187 3.12 15.81 11.15
CA LEU A 187 2.04 16.23 12.05
C LEU A 187 0.67 15.90 11.48
N PRO A 188 -0.28 15.41 12.32
CA PRO A 188 -1.67 15.25 11.91
C PRO A 188 -2.38 16.60 11.84
N ALA A 189 -3.49 16.66 11.12
CA ALA A 189 -4.36 17.83 11.09
C ALA A 189 -5.03 18.09 12.45
N SER A 190 -5.39 17.02 13.16
CA SER A 190 -5.87 17.10 14.55
C SER A 190 -5.57 15.82 15.32
N ARG A 191 -5.52 15.94 16.65
CA ARG A 191 -5.33 14.86 17.61
C ARG A 191 -6.56 14.65 18.46
N PRO A 192 -6.75 13.44 19.05
CA PRO A 192 -7.71 13.22 20.11
C PRO A 192 -7.51 14.24 21.25
N GLY A 193 -8.59 14.61 21.92
CA GLY A 193 -8.57 15.58 22.99
C GLY A 193 -7.54 15.27 24.08
N LEU A 194 -7.00 16.30 24.70
CA LEU A 194 -5.97 16.15 25.74
C LEU A 194 -6.49 15.35 26.94
N GLU A 195 -7.76 15.52 27.25
CA GLU A 195 -8.48 14.78 28.30
C GLU A 195 -8.42 13.28 28.10
N ILE A 196 -8.60 12.79 26.85
CA ILE A 196 -8.52 11.36 26.51
C ILE A 196 -7.09 10.85 26.62
N ARG A 197 -6.12 11.65 26.16
CA ARG A 197 -4.70 11.28 26.17
C ARG A 197 -4.11 11.24 27.58
N GLN A 198 -4.66 11.98 28.51
CA GLN A 198 -4.21 12.04 29.90
C GLN A 198 -4.90 11.03 30.83
N LEU A 199 -5.93 10.32 30.35
CA LEU A 199 -6.57 9.28 31.14
C LEU A 199 -5.56 8.17 31.55
N PRO A 200 -5.77 7.50 32.68
CA PRO A 200 -5.04 6.26 33.00
C PRO A 200 -5.20 5.20 31.90
N LEU A 201 -4.18 4.39 31.69
CA LEU A 201 -4.11 3.47 30.55
C LEU A 201 -5.31 2.51 30.46
N ASN A 202 -5.81 2.04 31.61
CA ASN A 202 -6.99 1.20 31.70
C ASN A 202 -8.28 1.91 31.24
N GLN A 203 -8.38 3.23 31.42
CA GLN A 203 -9.49 4.04 30.96
C GLN A 203 -9.32 4.46 29.48
N GLN A 204 -8.10 4.74 29.06
CA GLN A 204 -7.80 5.02 27.65
C GLN A 204 -8.17 3.85 26.72
N ALA A 205 -8.17 2.61 27.22
CA ALA A 205 -8.48 1.42 26.42
C ALA A 205 -9.89 1.44 25.81
N ALA A 206 -10.81 2.26 26.34
CA ALA A 206 -12.15 2.45 25.80
C ALA A 206 -12.22 3.52 24.69
N HIS A 207 -11.15 4.27 24.43
CA HIS A 207 -11.13 5.40 23.52
C HIS A 207 -10.14 5.17 22.36
N SER A 208 -10.50 5.64 21.17
CA SER A 208 -9.59 5.70 20.03
C SER A 208 -8.56 6.80 20.20
N LEU A 209 -7.32 6.53 19.86
CA LEU A 209 -6.22 7.50 19.76
C LEU A 209 -5.85 7.80 18.31
N CYS A 210 -6.75 7.57 17.37
CA CYS A 210 -6.54 7.89 15.96
C CYS A 210 -6.54 9.40 15.75
N CYS A 211 -5.55 9.87 15.01
CA CYS A 211 -5.42 11.25 14.57
C CYS A 211 -6.09 11.45 13.20
N ALA A 212 -6.37 12.69 12.84
CA ALA A 212 -6.79 13.04 11.49
C ALA A 212 -5.56 13.27 10.61
N TRP A 213 -5.39 12.42 9.59
CA TRP A 213 -4.29 12.46 8.62
C TRP A 213 -4.80 12.85 7.23
N ASP A 214 -3.92 13.31 6.36
CA ASP A 214 -4.19 13.37 4.91
C ASP A 214 -4.14 11.95 4.32
N ALA A 215 -5.20 11.18 4.60
CA ALA A 215 -5.29 9.78 4.20
C ALA A 215 -5.14 9.59 2.68
N ASP A 216 -5.81 10.44 1.89
CA ASP A 216 -5.78 10.37 0.43
C ASP A 216 -4.38 10.65 -0.12
N GLY A 217 -3.71 11.68 0.37
CA GLY A 217 -2.35 12.01 -0.05
C GLY A 217 -1.36 10.91 0.31
N ILE A 218 -1.46 10.36 1.53
CA ILE A 218 -0.64 9.24 1.99
C ILE A 218 -0.90 8.02 1.11
N HIS A 219 -2.16 7.61 0.94
CA HIS A 219 -2.50 6.39 0.20
C HIS A 219 -2.15 6.49 -1.29
N LYS A 220 -2.35 7.64 -1.95
CA LYS A 220 -1.91 7.86 -3.34
C LYS A 220 -0.40 7.74 -3.47
N SER A 221 0.36 8.28 -2.52
CA SER A 221 1.81 8.15 -2.50
C SER A 221 2.26 6.70 -2.33
N MET A 222 1.63 5.97 -1.40
CA MET A 222 1.91 4.55 -1.16
C MET A 222 1.56 3.69 -2.39
N LEU A 223 0.42 3.97 -3.03
CA LEU A 223 -0.05 3.23 -4.20
C LEU A 223 0.95 3.27 -5.38
N ALA A 224 1.74 4.34 -5.51
CA ALA A 224 2.75 4.44 -6.55
C ALA A 224 3.82 3.32 -6.49
N GLY A 225 4.04 2.73 -5.32
CA GLY A 225 4.91 1.56 -5.13
C GLY A 225 4.15 0.23 -5.06
N LEU A 226 2.82 0.21 -5.13
CA LEU A 226 1.98 -0.95 -4.84
C LEU A 226 0.96 -1.27 -5.93
N LEU A 227 1.16 -0.84 -7.17
CA LEU A 227 0.20 -1.04 -8.27
C LEU A 227 -0.12 -2.52 -8.51
N SER A 228 0.87 -3.40 -8.45
CA SER A 228 0.69 -4.84 -8.57
C SER A 228 0.18 -5.53 -7.30
N MET A 229 0.06 -4.78 -6.20
CA MET A 229 -0.36 -5.26 -4.89
C MET A 229 -1.77 -4.80 -4.51
N MET A 230 -2.53 -4.34 -5.50
CA MET A 230 -3.95 -4.01 -5.35
C MET A 230 -4.81 -5.27 -5.33
N GLY A 231 -5.96 -5.17 -4.68
CA GLY A 231 -6.98 -6.22 -4.69
C GLY A 231 -8.40 -5.67 -4.70
N MET A 232 -9.23 -6.33 -5.48
CA MET A 232 -10.67 -6.10 -5.53
C MET A 232 -11.38 -7.18 -4.74
N GLN A 233 -12.29 -6.80 -3.86
CA GLN A 233 -13.10 -7.74 -3.08
C GLN A 233 -13.94 -8.63 -4.00
N VAL A 234 -13.93 -9.93 -3.75
CA VAL A 234 -14.75 -10.92 -4.45
C VAL A 234 -15.74 -11.51 -3.47
N VAL A 235 -16.96 -10.97 -3.48
CA VAL A 235 -18.04 -11.53 -2.64
C VAL A 235 -18.55 -12.79 -3.30
N ARG A 236 -18.30 -13.95 -2.67
CA ARG A 236 -18.92 -15.22 -3.03
C ARG A 236 -20.06 -15.51 -2.07
N GLU A 237 -21.27 -15.65 -2.58
CA GLU A 237 -22.36 -16.20 -1.78
C GLU A 237 -22.12 -17.70 -1.60
N PRO A 238 -22.04 -18.18 -0.33
CA PRO A 238 -21.90 -19.60 -0.06
C PRO A 238 -23.16 -20.31 -0.56
N LYS A 239 -22.98 -21.36 -1.37
CA LYS A 239 -24.11 -22.13 -1.89
C LYS A 239 -24.66 -23.07 -0.82
N ALA A 240 -25.95 -23.28 -0.80
CA ALA A 240 -26.61 -24.20 0.13
C ALA A 240 -26.08 -25.64 0.04
N SER A 241 -25.59 -26.03 -1.14
CA SER A 241 -24.91 -27.32 -1.41
C SER A 241 -23.61 -27.50 -0.62
N ASP A 242 -22.91 -26.40 -0.30
CA ASP A 242 -21.63 -26.46 0.42
C ASP A 242 -21.80 -26.94 1.88
N PHE A 243 -23.05 -26.99 2.36
CA PHE A 243 -23.41 -27.36 3.73
C PHE A 243 -24.40 -28.54 3.78
N ALA A 244 -24.42 -29.37 2.75
CA ALA A 244 -25.40 -30.47 2.60
C ALA A 244 -25.36 -31.51 3.74
N GLY A 245 -24.19 -31.66 4.43
CA GLY A 245 -24.04 -32.58 5.56
C GLY A 245 -24.36 -31.97 6.95
N LEU A 246 -24.75 -30.70 7.02
CA LEU A 246 -25.01 -30.00 8.28
C LEU A 246 -26.49 -29.65 8.42
N THR A 247 -27.02 -29.79 9.63
CA THR A 247 -28.46 -29.50 9.95
C THR A 247 -28.57 -28.47 11.08
N GLY A 248 -29.73 -27.79 11.15
CA GLY A 248 -30.09 -26.90 12.26
C GLY A 248 -29.10 -25.80 12.54
N SER A 249 -28.79 -25.59 13.81
CA SER A 249 -27.89 -24.51 14.28
C SER A 249 -26.43 -24.66 13.78
N ALA A 250 -25.95 -25.86 13.53
CA ALA A 250 -24.65 -26.13 12.99
C ALA A 250 -24.52 -25.59 11.55
N ARG A 251 -25.53 -25.82 10.71
CA ARG A 251 -25.62 -25.29 9.34
C ARG A 251 -25.66 -23.76 9.34
N ALA A 252 -26.48 -23.15 10.19
CA ALA A 252 -26.59 -21.70 10.30
C ALA A 252 -25.27 -21.05 10.73
N ARG A 253 -24.54 -21.64 11.69
CA ARG A 253 -23.22 -21.18 12.12
C ARG A 253 -22.18 -21.30 11.00
N ALA A 254 -22.17 -22.45 10.31
CA ALA A 254 -21.25 -22.70 9.19
C ALA A 254 -21.49 -21.72 8.03
N MET A 255 -22.77 -21.48 7.66
CA MET A 255 -23.13 -20.48 6.64
C MET A 255 -22.68 -19.07 7.05
N LYS A 256 -22.97 -18.64 8.29
CA LYS A 256 -22.55 -17.32 8.78
C LYS A 256 -21.03 -17.17 8.80
N ARG A 257 -20.31 -18.23 9.14
CA ARG A 257 -18.84 -18.27 9.12
C ARG A 257 -18.29 -18.19 7.71
N ALA A 258 -18.84 -18.97 6.78
CA ALA A 258 -18.46 -18.96 5.37
C ALA A 258 -18.78 -17.60 4.72
N GLN A 259 -19.91 -17.00 5.03
CA GLN A 259 -20.29 -15.67 4.56
C GLN A 259 -19.36 -14.57 5.09
N LYS A 260 -18.90 -14.68 6.35
CA LYS A 260 -17.91 -13.78 6.92
C LYS A 260 -16.54 -13.99 6.27
N GLN A 261 -16.16 -15.24 6.00
CA GLN A 261 -14.89 -15.55 5.33
C GLN A 261 -14.88 -15.10 3.87
N SER A 262 -16.01 -15.26 3.14
CA SER A 262 -16.10 -14.84 1.73
C SER A 262 -15.99 -13.32 1.55
N LYS A 263 -16.39 -12.54 2.56
CA LYS A 263 -16.22 -11.08 2.54
C LYS A 263 -14.74 -10.66 2.60
N ASN A 264 -13.86 -11.50 3.13
CA ASN A 264 -12.43 -11.25 3.21
C ASN A 264 -11.66 -12.01 2.10
N ASP A 265 -12.25 -12.12 0.91
CA ASP A 265 -11.60 -12.68 -0.28
C ASP A 265 -11.39 -11.58 -1.32
N TYR A 266 -10.15 -11.49 -1.81
CA TYR A 266 -9.73 -10.48 -2.77
C TYR A 266 -9.11 -11.14 -4.00
N GLN A 267 -9.40 -10.58 -5.15
CA GLN A 267 -8.69 -10.87 -6.38
C GLN A 267 -7.66 -9.75 -6.61
N GLY A 268 -6.40 -10.12 -6.65
CA GLY A 268 -5.27 -9.25 -6.95
C GLY A 268 -4.86 -9.29 -8.41
N ALA A 269 -3.75 -8.64 -8.68
CA ALA A 269 -3.11 -8.62 -10.00
C ALA A 269 -2.90 -10.03 -10.56
N ARG A 270 -3.12 -10.19 -11.88
CA ARG A 270 -2.91 -11.44 -12.62
C ARG A 270 -3.71 -12.63 -12.07
N GLY A 271 -4.86 -12.36 -11.44
CA GLY A 271 -5.75 -13.41 -10.91
C GLY A 271 -5.32 -14.00 -9.56
N THR A 272 -4.29 -13.48 -8.91
CA THR A 272 -3.88 -13.90 -7.56
C THR A 272 -5.02 -13.73 -6.57
N ARG A 273 -5.24 -14.70 -5.71
CA ARG A 273 -6.27 -14.62 -4.65
C ARG A 273 -5.63 -14.56 -3.28
N PHE A 274 -6.10 -13.63 -2.46
CA PHE A 274 -5.61 -13.45 -1.10
C PHE A 274 -6.71 -12.98 -0.15
N ALA A 275 -6.40 -12.98 1.13
CA ALA A 275 -7.25 -12.39 2.16
C ALA A 275 -6.45 -11.39 3.00
N LEU A 276 -7.13 -10.42 3.59
CA LEU A 276 -6.51 -9.52 4.56
C LEU A 276 -6.16 -10.29 5.84
N PHE A 277 -4.95 -10.03 6.35
CA PHE A 277 -4.49 -10.67 7.57
C PHE A 277 -5.40 -10.33 8.76
N PRO A 278 -5.80 -11.32 9.58
CA PRO A 278 -6.82 -11.11 10.63
C PRO A 278 -6.46 -10.07 11.68
N ALA A 279 -5.17 -9.80 11.90
CA ALA A 279 -4.71 -8.78 12.84
C ALA A 279 -4.72 -7.36 12.24
N SER A 280 -4.93 -7.21 10.93
CA SER A 280 -5.15 -5.90 10.31
C SER A 280 -6.52 -5.35 10.71
N ALA A 281 -6.56 -4.09 11.12
CA ALA A 281 -7.82 -3.41 11.42
C ALA A 281 -8.73 -3.30 10.19
N VAL A 282 -8.14 -3.19 9.00
CA VAL A 282 -8.83 -3.14 7.70
C VAL A 282 -9.66 -4.40 7.43
N ALA A 283 -9.23 -5.56 7.96
CA ALA A 283 -9.97 -6.82 7.82
C ALA A 283 -11.35 -6.82 8.49
N LYS A 284 -11.61 -5.89 9.42
CA LYS A 284 -12.94 -5.72 10.06
C LYS A 284 -13.95 -5.07 9.13
N LYS A 285 -13.50 -4.14 8.28
CA LYS A 285 -14.34 -3.38 7.34
C LYS A 285 -14.46 -4.07 5.98
N THR A 286 -13.49 -4.88 5.61
CA THR A 286 -13.43 -5.56 4.30
C THR A 286 -13.81 -4.64 3.14
N PRO A 287 -13.03 -3.57 2.87
CA PRO A 287 -13.37 -2.60 1.85
C PRO A 287 -13.35 -3.22 0.45
N SER A 288 -14.08 -2.63 -0.50
CA SER A 288 -14.21 -3.14 -1.87
C SER A 288 -12.87 -3.18 -2.61
N TRP A 289 -11.96 -2.26 -2.32
CA TRP A 289 -10.64 -2.19 -2.89
C TRP A 289 -9.58 -1.94 -1.82
N VAL A 290 -8.48 -2.64 -1.96
CA VAL A 290 -7.34 -2.55 -1.04
C VAL A 290 -6.02 -2.47 -1.80
N MET A 291 -5.00 -1.92 -1.17
CA MET A 291 -3.60 -2.14 -1.49
C MET A 291 -2.92 -2.75 -0.26
N SER A 292 -1.88 -3.54 -0.48
CA SER A 292 -1.12 -4.20 0.59
C SER A 292 0.36 -4.18 0.27
N THR A 293 1.22 -4.22 1.30
CA THR A 293 2.67 -4.15 1.06
C THR A 293 3.29 -5.50 0.77
N GLU A 294 2.74 -6.56 1.34
CA GLU A 294 3.26 -7.91 1.17
C GLU A 294 2.15 -8.96 1.15
N LEU A 295 2.40 -10.04 0.45
CA LEU A 295 1.58 -11.24 0.44
C LEU A 295 2.42 -12.39 1.04
N VAL A 296 1.93 -12.97 2.13
CA VAL A 296 2.63 -14.05 2.87
C VAL A 296 1.82 -15.33 2.76
N GLU A 297 2.43 -16.37 2.22
CA GLU A 297 1.82 -17.68 2.09
C GLU A 297 2.04 -18.51 3.36
N THR A 298 0.94 -19.01 3.93
CA THR A 298 0.91 -19.98 5.01
C THR A 298 -0.13 -21.04 4.69
N SER A 299 -1.23 -21.15 5.45
CA SER A 299 -2.40 -21.97 5.08
C SER A 299 -3.19 -21.40 3.89
N ARG A 300 -3.04 -20.11 3.66
CA ARG A 300 -3.52 -19.35 2.49
C ARG A 300 -2.64 -18.11 2.30
N LEU A 301 -2.83 -17.40 1.20
CA LEU A 301 -2.12 -16.16 0.93
C LEU A 301 -2.76 -15.00 1.72
N TRP A 302 -1.98 -14.39 2.61
CA TRP A 302 -2.40 -13.29 3.47
C TRP A 302 -1.76 -11.98 3.06
N ALA A 303 -2.58 -10.95 2.91
CA ALA A 303 -2.11 -9.59 2.69
C ALA A 303 -1.86 -8.89 4.03
N ARG A 304 -0.67 -8.34 4.21
CA ARG A 304 -0.25 -7.63 5.41
C ARG A 304 0.00 -6.16 5.10
N TYR A 305 -0.24 -5.33 6.12
CA TYR A 305 -0.15 -3.86 6.03
C TYR A 305 -0.97 -3.33 4.85
N SER A 306 -2.27 -3.33 5.04
CA SER A 306 -3.24 -3.00 4.01
C SER A 306 -3.91 -1.66 4.25
N ALA A 307 -4.42 -1.05 3.19
CA ALA A 307 -5.27 0.12 3.25
C ALA A 307 -6.39 0.05 2.22
N ALA A 308 -7.55 0.63 2.55
CA ALA A 308 -8.62 0.88 1.60
C ALA A 308 -8.18 1.94 0.58
N ILE A 309 -8.55 1.77 -0.68
CA ILE A 309 -8.22 2.69 -1.77
C ILE A 309 -9.39 2.95 -2.71
N ASP A 310 -9.35 4.07 -3.40
CA ASP A 310 -10.11 4.27 -4.63
C ASP A 310 -9.29 3.73 -5.82
N PRO A 311 -9.79 2.72 -6.55
CA PRO A 311 -9.05 2.15 -7.68
C PRO A 311 -8.74 3.15 -8.79
N ALA A 312 -9.51 4.22 -8.92
CA ALA A 312 -9.28 5.27 -9.91
C ALA A 312 -7.95 5.99 -9.72
N TRP A 313 -7.40 6.01 -8.49
CA TRP A 313 -6.07 6.60 -8.23
C TRP A 313 -4.94 5.86 -8.94
N ALA A 314 -5.15 4.60 -9.29
CA ALA A 314 -4.13 3.79 -9.96
C ALA A 314 -3.92 4.22 -11.42
N GLU A 315 -4.94 4.74 -12.11
CA GLU A 315 -4.87 5.05 -13.54
C GLU A 315 -3.74 6.05 -13.89
N PRO A 316 -3.65 7.25 -13.27
CA PRO A 316 -2.56 8.19 -13.56
C PRO A 316 -1.18 7.66 -13.14
N LEU A 317 -1.13 6.81 -12.10
CA LEU A 317 0.11 6.21 -11.64
C LEU A 317 0.59 5.10 -12.57
N ALA A 318 -0.32 4.29 -13.09
CA ALA A 318 -0.02 3.15 -13.94
C ALA A 318 0.39 3.57 -15.38
N GLY A 319 -0.26 4.58 -15.95
CA GLY A 319 0.05 5.06 -17.31
C GLY A 319 -0.05 3.93 -18.35
N GLN A 320 1.07 3.59 -19.00
CA GLN A 320 1.12 2.57 -20.06
C GLN A 320 0.85 1.12 -19.59
N LEU A 321 0.79 0.87 -18.29
CA LEU A 321 0.44 -0.46 -17.74
C LEU A 321 -1.06 -0.75 -17.82
N THR A 322 -1.87 0.27 -18.10
CA THR A 322 -3.32 0.13 -18.25
C THR A 322 -3.70 -0.31 -19.65
N ARG A 323 -4.79 -1.08 -19.74
CA ARG A 323 -5.45 -1.42 -20.99
C ARG A 323 -6.87 -0.90 -20.97
N THR A 324 -7.23 -0.04 -21.92
CA THR A 324 -8.61 0.45 -22.07
C THR A 324 -9.35 -0.38 -23.10
N THR A 325 -10.54 -0.80 -22.76
CA THR A 325 -11.50 -1.47 -23.67
C THR A 325 -12.76 -0.62 -23.73
N TYR A 326 -13.45 -0.69 -24.87
CA TYR A 326 -14.65 0.08 -25.13
C TYR A 326 -15.80 -0.88 -25.45
N ALA A 327 -16.99 -0.53 -24.98
CA ALA A 327 -18.21 -1.31 -25.20
C ALA A 327 -19.39 -0.38 -25.51
N GLU A 328 -20.40 -0.93 -26.20
CA GLU A 328 -21.69 -0.31 -26.44
C GLU A 328 -21.64 1.11 -27.06
N PRO A 329 -20.93 1.30 -28.19
CA PRO A 329 -20.97 2.58 -28.87
C PRO A 329 -22.40 2.88 -29.37
N HIS A 330 -22.91 4.05 -29.03
CA HIS A 330 -24.27 4.48 -29.42
C HIS A 330 -24.38 6.00 -29.47
N TRP A 331 -25.43 6.48 -30.15
CA TRP A 331 -25.77 7.90 -30.16
C TRP A 331 -26.43 8.30 -28.83
N SER A 332 -25.91 9.33 -28.19
CA SER A 332 -26.50 9.94 -27.00
C SER A 332 -27.22 11.25 -27.35
N GLY A 333 -28.54 11.23 -27.36
CA GLY A 333 -29.34 12.42 -27.63
C GLY A 333 -29.13 13.55 -26.61
N SER A 334 -28.89 13.20 -25.33
CA SER A 334 -28.62 14.19 -24.28
C SER A 334 -27.26 14.88 -24.41
N ARG A 335 -26.28 14.22 -25.05
CA ARG A 335 -24.93 14.75 -25.27
C ARG A 335 -24.72 15.27 -26.71
N GLY A 336 -25.66 15.00 -27.60
CA GLY A 336 -25.56 15.36 -29.02
C GLY A 336 -24.32 14.77 -29.71
N SER A 337 -23.88 13.57 -29.28
CA SER A 337 -22.67 12.93 -29.81
C SER A 337 -22.72 11.41 -29.62
N ALA A 338 -21.96 10.70 -30.47
CA ALA A 338 -21.71 9.27 -30.25
C ALA A 338 -20.83 9.07 -29.03
N VAL A 339 -21.26 8.18 -28.14
CA VAL A 339 -20.59 7.82 -26.90
C VAL A 339 -20.36 6.32 -26.80
N ALA A 340 -19.38 5.90 -26.02
CA ALA A 340 -19.15 4.50 -25.65
C ALA A 340 -18.79 4.41 -24.17
N THR A 341 -18.91 3.21 -23.61
CA THR A 341 -18.47 2.90 -22.25
C THR A 341 -17.03 2.42 -22.27
N ALA A 342 -16.14 3.15 -21.59
CA ALA A 342 -14.75 2.75 -21.42
C ALA A 342 -14.55 2.01 -20.10
N ARG A 343 -13.80 0.91 -20.17
CA ARG A 343 -13.32 0.15 -19.01
C ARG A 343 -11.80 0.14 -19.02
N VAL A 344 -11.17 0.55 -17.92
CA VAL A 344 -9.72 0.55 -17.75
C VAL A 344 -9.30 -0.61 -16.88
N LEU A 345 -8.42 -1.45 -17.40
CA LEU A 345 -7.88 -2.62 -16.72
C LEU A 345 -6.42 -2.38 -16.33
N LEU A 346 -6.05 -2.77 -15.12
CA LEU A 346 -4.67 -2.83 -14.64
C LEU A 346 -4.40 -4.24 -14.12
N TYR A 347 -3.47 -4.96 -14.75
CA TYR A 347 -3.15 -6.37 -14.43
C TYR A 347 -4.37 -7.29 -14.35
N GLY A 348 -5.40 -7.02 -15.15
CA GLY A 348 -6.67 -7.76 -15.17
C GLY A 348 -7.73 -7.26 -14.17
N LEU A 349 -7.41 -6.26 -13.35
CA LEU A 349 -8.35 -5.63 -12.41
C LEU A 349 -9.05 -4.45 -13.09
N PRO A 350 -10.39 -4.35 -13.06
CA PRO A 350 -11.14 -3.24 -13.64
C PRO A 350 -11.11 -2.01 -12.72
N ILE A 351 -10.02 -1.24 -12.79
CA ILE A 351 -9.81 -0.06 -11.93
C ILE A 351 -10.76 1.10 -12.26
N VAL A 352 -11.25 1.17 -13.48
CA VAL A 352 -12.34 2.08 -13.89
C VAL A 352 -13.36 1.26 -14.65
N GLN A 353 -14.63 1.40 -14.26
CA GLN A 353 -15.78 0.79 -14.93
C GLN A 353 -16.71 1.90 -15.40
N ASP A 354 -17.42 1.63 -16.48
CA ASP A 354 -18.55 2.43 -16.96
C ASP A 354 -18.29 3.94 -17.16
N ARG A 355 -17.05 4.30 -17.58
CA ARG A 355 -16.73 5.68 -17.95
C ARG A 355 -17.29 6.00 -19.34
N ALA A 356 -18.23 6.95 -19.43
CA ALA A 356 -18.71 7.44 -20.71
C ALA A 356 -17.64 8.29 -21.42
N VAL A 357 -17.28 7.91 -22.64
CA VAL A 357 -16.31 8.60 -23.50
C VAL A 357 -16.92 9.01 -24.83
N GLN A 358 -16.41 10.08 -25.45
CA GLN A 358 -16.83 10.50 -26.80
C GLN A 358 -16.24 9.54 -27.82
N TRP A 359 -17.11 8.78 -28.49
CA TRP A 359 -16.71 7.75 -29.47
C TRP A 359 -16.01 8.35 -30.70
N GLY A 360 -16.42 9.55 -31.13
CA GLY A 360 -15.80 10.23 -32.25
C GLY A 360 -14.31 10.55 -32.10
N ARG A 361 -13.77 10.56 -30.89
CA ARG A 361 -12.32 10.70 -30.63
C ARG A 361 -11.55 9.38 -30.76
N ILE A 362 -12.26 8.27 -30.70
CA ILE A 362 -11.67 6.91 -30.65
C ILE A 362 -11.85 6.25 -32.02
N ASN A 363 -13.07 6.25 -32.55
CA ASN A 363 -13.42 5.74 -33.87
C ASN A 363 -14.31 6.77 -34.61
N PRO A 364 -13.70 7.75 -35.32
CA PRO A 364 -14.46 8.81 -36.02
C PRO A 364 -15.37 8.29 -37.12
N LEU A 365 -14.99 7.19 -37.79
CA LEU A 365 -15.77 6.62 -38.88
C LEU A 365 -17.09 6.04 -38.37
N GLU A 366 -17.03 5.17 -37.40
CA GLU A 366 -18.20 4.55 -36.78
C GLU A 366 -19.09 5.57 -36.06
N ALA A 367 -18.47 6.57 -35.41
CA ALA A 367 -19.22 7.63 -34.73
C ALA A 367 -20.06 8.50 -35.71
N ARG A 368 -19.59 8.62 -36.95
CA ARG A 368 -20.33 9.31 -38.00
C ARG A 368 -21.57 8.53 -38.44
N ASP A 369 -21.49 7.21 -38.45
CA ASP A 369 -22.62 6.35 -38.85
C ASP A 369 -23.76 6.39 -37.82
N PHE A 370 -23.46 6.61 -36.53
CA PHE A 370 -24.45 6.85 -35.48
C PHE A 370 -25.16 8.21 -35.62
#